data_b11eadae56e3c0e2f3c519bb4743759b
#
_entry.id   b11eadae56e3c0e2f3c519bb4743759b
#
_cell.length_a   1.000
_cell.length_b   1.000
_cell.length_c   1.000
_cell.angle_alpha   90.00
_cell.angle_beta   90.00
_cell.angle_gamma   90.00
#
_symmetry.space_group_name_H-M   'P 1'
#
loop_
_entity.id
_entity.type
_entity.pdbx_description
1 polymer ?
#
loop_
_entity_poly.entity_id
_entity_poly.type
_entity_poly.pdbx_seq_one_letter_code
_entity_poly.pdbx_strand_id
1 'polypeptide(L)'
;ITVRQALRLLSEAGFIETRKGKGSFILIDHTQLTPELSAMRDYRRGFLESTDARILLEPAIAQKAASVATQEEMDALEQCVYTTLPEDIFHKSMISMLHNPILLDWFDQLSRVEAYPVSSLIPPARQKAIGANFSDQHLKICKAIRNRNGEYAYFYMKEHLEYVREAYEEYFRLFFPTGE
;
A
#
# COMPACT_ATOMS: atom_id res chain seq x y z
N ILE A 1 -1.50 -5.74 31.49
CA ILE A 1 -2.98 -5.60 31.46
C ILE A 1 -3.56 -6.93 31.04
N THR A 2 -4.46 -7.51 31.86
CA THR A 2 -5.17 -8.74 31.48
C THR A 2 -6.30 -8.42 30.52
N VAL A 3 -6.74 -9.40 29.71
CA VAL A 3 -7.89 -9.25 28.79
C VAL A 3 -9.13 -8.74 29.56
N ARG A 4 -9.35 -9.22 30.77
CA ARG A 4 -10.48 -8.79 31.62
C ARG A 4 -10.39 -7.30 32.00
N GLN A 5 -9.19 -6.81 32.33
CA GLN A 5 -8.97 -5.39 32.62
C GLN A 5 -9.16 -4.52 31.38
N ALA A 6 -8.69 -4.97 30.20
CA ALA A 6 -8.90 -4.26 28.94
C ALA A 6 -10.39 -4.15 28.57
N LEU A 7 -11.15 -5.26 28.67
CA LEU A 7 -12.59 -5.26 28.46
C LEU A 7 -13.33 -4.35 29.44
N ARG A 8 -12.91 -4.32 30.71
CA ARG A 8 -13.49 -3.41 31.71
C ARG A 8 -13.25 -1.95 31.35
N LEU A 9 -12.01 -1.57 30.98
CA LEU A 9 -11.68 -0.20 30.55
C LEU A 9 -12.48 0.23 29.31
N LEU A 10 -12.62 -0.66 28.33
CA LEU A 10 -13.43 -0.41 27.14
C LEU A 10 -14.93 -0.24 27.48
N SER A 11 -15.44 -1.01 28.45
CA SER A 11 -16.81 -0.88 28.91
C SER A 11 -17.06 0.42 29.69
N GLU A 12 -16.12 0.80 30.59
CA GLU A 12 -16.15 2.06 31.34
C GLU A 12 -16.05 3.28 30.40
N ALA A 13 -15.32 3.15 29.28
CA ALA A 13 -15.22 4.16 28.24
C ALA A 13 -16.41 4.18 27.26
N GLY A 14 -17.38 3.28 27.40
CA GLY A 14 -18.58 3.23 26.56
C GLY A 14 -18.37 2.61 25.17
N PHE A 15 -17.23 2.00 24.90
CA PHE A 15 -16.96 1.36 23.61
C PHE A 15 -17.60 -0.02 23.46
N ILE A 16 -17.82 -0.72 24.59
CA ILE A 16 -18.47 -2.03 24.60
C ILE A 16 -19.47 -2.14 25.75
N GLU A 17 -20.47 -3.00 25.58
CA GLU A 17 -21.37 -3.47 26.62
C GLU A 17 -21.09 -4.94 26.91
N THR A 18 -20.82 -5.28 28.17
CA THR A 18 -20.63 -6.68 28.57
C THR A 18 -21.94 -7.22 29.17
N ARG A 19 -22.52 -8.23 28.52
CA ARG A 19 -23.73 -8.90 28.95
C ARG A 19 -23.38 -10.25 29.58
N LYS A 20 -23.82 -10.46 30.84
CA LYS A 20 -23.51 -11.68 31.59
C LYS A 20 -23.97 -12.93 30.82
N GLY A 21 -23.01 -13.85 30.55
CA GLY A 21 -23.27 -15.09 29.83
C GLY A 21 -23.43 -14.97 28.32
N LYS A 22 -23.39 -13.74 27.76
CA LYS A 22 -23.55 -13.48 26.31
C LYS A 22 -22.33 -12.88 25.63
N GLY A 23 -21.33 -12.45 26.42
CA GLY A 23 -20.11 -11.83 25.89
C GLY A 23 -20.11 -10.32 25.92
N SER A 24 -19.16 -9.70 25.24
CA SER A 24 -19.04 -8.25 25.08
C SER A 24 -19.40 -7.84 23.66
N PHE A 25 -20.24 -6.81 23.56
CA PHE A 25 -20.78 -6.28 22.31
C PHE A 25 -20.25 -4.88 22.10
N ILE A 26 -19.84 -4.55 20.87
CA ILE A 26 -19.38 -3.21 20.50
C ILE A 26 -20.63 -2.28 20.45
N LEU A 27 -20.52 -1.13 21.14
CA LEU A 27 -21.60 -0.13 21.20
C LEU A 27 -21.38 1.02 20.22
N ILE A 28 -20.29 1.02 19.47
CA ILE A 28 -19.99 2.12 18.53
C ILE A 28 -21.05 2.11 17.44
N ASP A 29 -21.87 3.15 17.42
CA ASP A 29 -22.77 3.42 16.31
C ASP A 29 -21.90 3.82 15.10
N HIS A 30 -22.06 3.08 14.00
CA HIS A 30 -21.36 3.34 12.75
C HIS A 30 -21.65 4.75 12.19
N THR A 31 -22.72 5.39 12.65
CA THR A 31 -23.09 6.77 12.28
C THR A 31 -22.30 7.82 13.06
N GLN A 32 -21.74 7.44 14.22
CA GLN A 32 -20.89 8.29 15.05
C GLN A 32 -19.43 7.90 14.94
N LEU A 33 -18.94 7.76 13.70
CA LEU A 33 -17.52 7.59 13.45
C LEU A 33 -16.79 8.81 14.03
N THR A 34 -15.82 8.54 14.91
CA THR A 34 -14.90 9.61 15.29
C THR A 34 -14.24 10.18 14.06
N PRO A 35 -13.81 11.46 14.06
CA PRO A 35 -13.11 12.04 12.92
C PRO A 35 -11.95 11.16 12.42
N GLU A 36 -11.27 10.46 13.34
CA GLU A 36 -10.17 9.56 13.03
C GLU A 36 -10.63 8.32 12.25
N LEU A 37 -11.75 7.71 12.62
CA LEU A 37 -12.30 6.55 11.91
C LEU A 37 -12.84 6.95 10.53
N SER A 38 -13.43 8.14 10.41
CA SER A 38 -13.84 8.67 9.11
C SER A 38 -12.64 8.91 8.20
N ALA A 39 -11.59 9.57 8.72
CA ALA A 39 -10.34 9.81 8.00
C ALA A 39 -9.69 8.49 7.56
N MET A 40 -9.75 7.45 8.40
CA MET A 40 -9.21 6.14 8.07
C MET A 40 -10.01 5.44 6.96
N ARG A 41 -11.33 5.56 6.97
CA ARG A 41 -12.18 5.01 5.89
C ARG A 41 -11.91 5.72 4.57
N ASP A 42 -11.78 7.04 4.59
CA ASP A 42 -11.47 7.83 3.40
C ASP A 42 -10.07 7.51 2.89
N TYR A 43 -9.11 7.32 3.79
CA TYR A 43 -7.77 6.86 3.45
C TYR A 43 -7.80 5.47 2.79
N ARG A 44 -8.48 4.48 3.40
CA ARG A 44 -8.63 3.14 2.79
C ARG A 44 -9.15 3.23 1.36
N ARG A 45 -10.23 4.00 1.17
CA ARG A 45 -10.81 4.19 -0.16
C ARG A 45 -9.80 4.80 -1.13
N GLY A 46 -9.18 5.92 -0.74
CA GLY A 46 -8.20 6.60 -1.58
C GLY A 46 -6.99 5.73 -1.91
N PHE A 47 -6.49 4.95 -0.95
CA PHE A 47 -5.39 4.01 -1.18
C PHE A 47 -5.75 2.92 -2.20
N LEU A 48 -6.92 2.29 -2.07
CA LEU A 48 -7.34 1.25 -3.00
C LEU A 48 -7.61 1.82 -4.39
N GLU A 49 -8.28 2.98 -4.50
CA GLU A 49 -8.51 3.67 -5.77
C GLU A 49 -7.19 4.10 -6.44
N SER A 50 -6.22 4.59 -5.66
CA SER A 50 -4.88 4.92 -6.13
C SER A 50 -4.15 3.69 -6.66
N THR A 51 -4.16 2.59 -5.90
CA THR A 51 -3.52 1.34 -6.31
C THR A 51 -4.19 0.74 -7.55
N ASP A 52 -5.53 0.82 -7.68
CA ASP A 52 -6.25 0.39 -8.88
C ASP A 52 -5.81 1.21 -10.12
N ALA A 53 -5.62 2.53 -9.97
CA ALA A 53 -5.10 3.39 -11.05
C ALA A 53 -3.65 3.02 -11.42
N ARG A 54 -2.82 2.69 -10.43
CA ARG A 54 -1.43 2.23 -10.64
C ARG A 54 -1.40 0.90 -11.40
N ILE A 55 -2.26 -0.07 -11.05
CA ILE A 55 -2.39 -1.36 -11.75
C ILE A 55 -2.75 -1.17 -13.23
N LEU A 56 -3.53 -0.16 -13.55
CA LEU A 56 -3.91 0.13 -14.95
C LEU A 56 -2.77 0.74 -15.76
N LEU A 57 -1.93 1.58 -15.18
CA LEU A 57 -0.97 2.39 -15.92
C LEU A 57 0.49 1.94 -15.76
N GLU A 58 0.94 1.61 -14.56
CA GLU A 58 2.35 1.31 -14.32
C GLU A 58 2.88 0.05 -15.04
N PRO A 59 2.10 -1.02 -15.26
CA PRO A 59 2.58 -2.14 -16.09
C PRO A 59 2.92 -1.71 -17.52
N ALA A 60 2.09 -0.88 -18.13
CA ALA A 60 2.36 -0.35 -19.48
C ALA A 60 3.57 0.61 -19.49
N ILE A 61 3.75 1.40 -18.42
CA ILE A 61 4.91 2.25 -18.22
C ILE A 61 6.18 1.39 -18.08
N ALA A 62 6.17 0.33 -17.27
CA ALA A 62 7.29 -0.60 -17.11
C ALA A 62 7.65 -1.28 -18.45
N GLN A 63 6.66 -1.69 -19.22
CA GLN A 63 6.86 -2.22 -20.57
C GLN A 63 7.59 -1.21 -21.47
N LYS A 64 7.14 0.05 -21.45
CA LYS A 64 7.75 1.12 -22.25
C LYS A 64 9.15 1.46 -21.76
N ALA A 65 9.37 1.52 -20.45
CA ALA A 65 10.68 1.75 -19.83
C ALA A 65 11.71 0.73 -20.32
N ALA A 66 11.35 -0.54 -20.44
CA ALA A 66 12.22 -1.57 -20.98
C ALA A 66 12.74 -1.25 -22.40
N SER A 67 12.02 -0.47 -23.20
CA SER A 67 12.42 -0.11 -24.55
C SER A 67 13.23 1.18 -24.65
N VAL A 68 13.08 2.11 -23.68
CA VAL A 68 13.65 3.47 -23.80
C VAL A 68 14.72 3.80 -22.76
N ALA A 69 14.73 3.12 -21.59
CA ALA A 69 15.65 3.43 -20.50
C ALA A 69 17.12 3.38 -20.93
N THR A 70 17.93 4.34 -20.47
CA THR A 70 19.40 4.30 -20.60
C THR A 70 20.02 3.33 -19.59
N GLN A 71 21.31 3.02 -19.76
CA GLN A 71 22.00 2.15 -18.81
C GLN A 71 22.08 2.80 -17.42
N GLU A 72 22.36 4.09 -17.38
CA GLU A 72 22.46 4.88 -16.14
C GLU A 72 21.12 4.89 -15.38
N GLU A 73 20.00 5.03 -16.08
CA GLU A 73 18.67 4.97 -15.49
C GLU A 73 18.34 3.59 -14.94
N MET A 74 18.72 2.53 -15.64
CA MET A 74 18.54 1.15 -15.16
C MET A 74 19.39 0.87 -13.92
N ASP A 75 20.62 1.38 -13.87
CA ASP A 75 21.50 1.26 -12.71
C ASP A 75 20.94 2.04 -11.51
N ALA A 76 20.42 3.24 -11.72
CA ALA A 76 19.77 4.04 -10.70
C ALA A 76 18.50 3.37 -10.16
N LEU A 77 17.66 2.78 -11.01
CA LEU A 77 16.46 2.05 -10.61
C LEU A 77 16.83 0.84 -9.72
N GLU A 78 17.85 0.07 -10.11
CA GLU A 78 18.29 -1.08 -9.32
C GLU A 78 18.84 -0.66 -7.95
N GLN A 79 19.53 0.49 -7.86
CA GLN A 79 20.01 1.03 -6.59
C GLN A 79 18.86 1.40 -5.64
N CYS A 80 17.70 1.84 -6.14
CA CYS A 80 16.52 2.11 -5.29
C CYS A 80 16.08 0.88 -4.50
N VAL A 81 16.27 -0.34 -5.05
CA VAL A 81 15.86 -1.59 -4.38
C VAL A 81 16.73 -1.92 -3.16
N TYR A 82 17.99 -1.50 -3.18
CA TYR A 82 18.95 -1.78 -2.09
C TYR A 82 19.00 -0.68 -1.01
N THR A 83 18.21 0.37 -1.18
CA THR A 83 18.16 1.49 -0.23
C THR A 83 16.94 1.36 0.68
N THR A 84 17.00 2.05 1.84
CA THR A 84 15.86 2.17 2.77
C THR A 84 14.92 3.32 2.37
N LEU A 85 14.92 3.69 1.10
CA LEU A 85 14.04 4.76 0.59
C LEU A 85 12.57 4.31 0.59
N PRO A 86 11.63 5.26 0.67
CA PRO A 86 10.22 4.96 0.49
C PRO A 86 9.96 4.22 -0.83
N GLU A 87 9.00 3.32 -0.82
CA GLU A 87 8.71 2.42 -1.95
C GLU A 87 8.30 3.19 -3.22
N ASP A 88 7.60 4.32 -3.05
CA ASP A 88 7.19 5.20 -4.14
C ASP A 88 8.37 5.74 -4.97
N ILE A 89 9.56 5.83 -4.39
CA ILE A 89 10.77 6.27 -5.10
C ILE A 89 11.16 5.30 -6.21
N PHE A 90 11.02 3.99 -6.00
CA PHE A 90 11.24 3.00 -7.04
C PHE A 90 10.31 3.22 -8.24
N HIS A 91 9.02 3.35 -7.99
CA HIS A 91 8.01 3.57 -9.03
C HIS A 91 8.23 4.90 -9.74
N LYS A 92 8.49 5.97 -9.01
CA LYS A 92 8.78 7.28 -9.58
C LYS A 92 10.03 7.26 -10.46
N SER A 93 11.08 6.57 -10.03
CA SER A 93 12.32 6.40 -10.81
C SER A 93 12.03 5.68 -12.14
N MET A 94 11.25 4.61 -12.11
CA MET A 94 10.85 3.90 -13.32
C MET A 94 10.02 4.78 -14.27
N ILE A 95 9.05 5.53 -13.74
CA ILE A 95 8.19 6.43 -14.52
C ILE A 95 9.02 7.54 -15.18
N SER A 96 10.04 8.04 -14.48
CA SER A 96 10.93 9.11 -14.98
C SER A 96 11.68 8.72 -16.25
N MET A 97 11.93 7.42 -16.50
CA MET A 97 12.58 6.90 -17.72
C MET A 97 11.80 7.23 -18.99
N LEU A 98 10.52 7.53 -18.89
CA LEU A 98 9.72 7.91 -20.05
C LEU A 98 9.85 9.40 -20.39
N HIS A 99 10.54 10.20 -19.57
CA HIS A 99 10.74 11.65 -19.76
C HIS A 99 9.44 12.42 -20.02
N ASN A 100 8.34 11.94 -19.44
CA ASN A 100 7.02 12.52 -19.59
C ASN A 100 6.56 13.18 -18.26
N PRO A 101 6.58 14.53 -18.17
CA PRO A 101 6.23 15.24 -16.93
C PRO A 101 4.77 14.99 -16.51
N ILE A 102 3.85 14.73 -17.46
CA ILE A 102 2.44 14.45 -17.13
C ILE A 102 2.31 13.14 -16.36
N LEU A 103 3.10 12.12 -16.71
CA LEU A 103 3.09 10.85 -15.97
C LEU A 103 3.68 11.01 -14.57
N LEU A 104 4.70 11.85 -14.41
CA LEU A 104 5.27 12.18 -13.10
C LEU A 104 4.28 12.95 -12.23
N ASP A 105 3.61 13.97 -12.78
CA ASP A 105 2.59 14.74 -12.08
C ASP A 105 1.41 13.86 -11.67
N TRP A 106 0.99 12.94 -12.53
CA TRP A 106 -0.03 11.94 -12.23
C TRP A 106 0.40 11.08 -11.04
N PHE A 107 1.60 10.54 -11.05
CA PHE A 107 2.10 9.69 -9.97
C PHE A 107 2.24 10.48 -8.65
N ASP A 108 2.75 11.71 -8.69
CA ASP A 108 2.87 12.57 -7.52
C ASP A 108 1.50 12.91 -6.88
N GLN A 109 0.42 12.94 -7.65
CA GLN A 109 -0.93 13.10 -7.11
C GLN A 109 -1.38 11.83 -6.38
N LEU A 110 -1.09 10.64 -6.89
CA LEU A 110 -1.43 9.37 -6.24
C LEU A 110 -0.62 9.20 -4.95
N SER A 111 0.68 9.47 -4.97
CA SER A 111 1.56 9.37 -3.79
C SER A 111 1.11 10.27 -2.63
N ARG A 112 0.43 11.39 -2.90
CA ARG A 112 -0.15 12.24 -1.84
C ARG A 112 -1.29 11.55 -1.10
N VAL A 113 -2.06 10.71 -1.77
CA VAL A 113 -3.12 9.92 -1.14
C VAL A 113 -2.52 8.83 -0.25
N GLU A 114 -1.40 8.24 -0.70
CA GLU A 114 -0.69 7.18 0.02
C GLU A 114 0.20 7.71 1.17
N ALA A 115 0.51 9.01 1.18
CA ALA A 115 1.41 9.65 2.16
C ALA A 115 0.84 9.76 3.59
N TYR A 116 -0.42 9.37 3.82
CA TYR A 116 -0.92 9.27 5.19
C TYR A 116 -0.16 8.16 5.93
N PRO A 117 0.31 8.38 7.17
CA PRO A 117 1.18 7.43 7.86
C PRO A 117 0.43 6.16 8.31
N VAL A 118 -0.17 5.44 7.37
CA VAL A 118 -0.75 4.10 7.64
C VAL A 118 0.33 3.11 8.05
N SER A 119 1.55 3.32 7.57
CA SER A 119 2.70 2.55 8.06
C SER A 119 2.82 2.58 9.58
N SER A 120 2.48 3.68 10.26
CA SER A 120 2.50 3.78 11.72
C SER A 120 1.38 2.96 12.40
N LEU A 121 0.32 2.64 11.68
CA LEU A 121 -0.81 1.85 12.18
C LEU A 121 -0.63 0.35 11.94
N ILE A 122 0.24 -0.03 10.99
CA ILE A 122 0.58 -1.43 10.74
C ILE A 122 1.63 -1.88 11.77
N PRO A 123 1.39 -2.96 12.52
CA PRO A 123 2.39 -3.48 13.44
C PRO A 123 3.72 -3.76 12.74
N PRO A 124 4.88 -3.40 13.33
CA PRO A 124 6.20 -3.51 12.68
C PRO A 124 6.51 -4.91 12.13
N ALA A 125 6.07 -5.97 12.81
CA ALA A 125 6.24 -7.34 12.34
C ALA A 125 5.50 -7.60 11.02
N ARG A 126 4.32 -6.97 10.83
CA ARG A 126 3.53 -7.11 9.62
C ARG A 126 4.04 -6.22 8.48
N GLN A 127 4.50 -5.01 8.81
CA GLN A 127 5.20 -4.16 7.83
C GLN A 127 6.40 -4.91 7.24
N LYS A 128 7.19 -5.56 8.10
CA LYS A 128 8.33 -6.38 7.68
C LYS A 128 7.89 -7.57 6.82
N ALA A 129 6.77 -8.21 7.14
CA ALA A 129 6.25 -9.35 6.37
C ALA A 129 5.72 -8.92 4.98
N ILE A 130 4.99 -7.80 4.90
CA ILE A 130 4.50 -7.24 3.63
C ILE A 130 5.70 -6.78 2.78
N GLY A 131 6.62 -6.00 3.35
CA GLY A 131 7.77 -5.46 2.65
C GLY A 131 8.85 -6.49 2.29
N ALA A 132 8.87 -7.67 2.95
CA ALA A 132 9.88 -8.71 2.70
C ALA A 132 9.91 -9.18 1.23
N ASN A 133 8.78 -9.14 0.55
CA ASN A 133 8.66 -9.57 -0.84
C ASN A 133 8.85 -8.43 -1.85
N PHE A 134 8.77 -7.16 -1.42
CA PHE A 134 8.85 -6.02 -2.34
C PHE A 134 10.19 -5.93 -3.04
N SER A 135 11.29 -6.08 -2.30
CA SER A 135 12.63 -6.03 -2.89
C SER A 135 12.83 -7.10 -3.96
N ASP A 136 12.38 -8.34 -3.72
CA ASP A 136 12.48 -9.42 -4.70
C ASP A 136 11.62 -9.17 -5.94
N GLN A 137 10.41 -8.62 -5.75
CA GLN A 137 9.51 -8.25 -6.84
C GLN A 137 10.08 -7.10 -7.66
N HIS A 138 10.60 -6.05 -7.02
CA HIS A 138 11.27 -4.94 -7.68
C HIS A 138 12.50 -5.39 -8.46
N LEU A 139 13.31 -6.33 -7.92
CA LEU A 139 14.46 -6.91 -8.65
C LEU A 139 14.03 -7.66 -9.91
N LYS A 140 12.89 -8.36 -9.90
CA LYS A 140 12.36 -9.01 -11.11
C LYS A 140 12.01 -7.96 -12.18
N ILE A 141 11.39 -6.85 -11.77
CA ILE A 141 11.06 -5.74 -12.66
C ILE A 141 12.33 -5.11 -13.23
N CYS A 142 13.33 -4.80 -12.38
CA CYS A 142 14.63 -4.28 -12.84
C CYS A 142 15.30 -5.19 -13.86
N LYS A 143 15.34 -6.50 -13.59
CA LYS A 143 15.93 -7.49 -14.51
C LYS A 143 15.19 -7.54 -15.85
N ALA A 144 13.86 -7.46 -15.83
CA ALA A 144 13.08 -7.44 -17.06
C ALA A 144 13.35 -6.18 -17.89
N ILE A 145 13.41 -5.01 -17.26
CA ILE A 145 13.73 -3.73 -17.90
C ILE A 145 15.16 -3.77 -18.47
N ARG A 146 16.16 -4.23 -17.69
CA ARG A 146 17.55 -4.35 -18.09
C ARG A 146 17.74 -5.28 -19.29
N ASN A 147 16.99 -6.37 -19.33
CA ASN A 147 17.01 -7.33 -20.44
C ASN A 147 16.15 -6.89 -21.64
N ARG A 148 15.62 -5.67 -21.63
CA ARG A 148 14.74 -5.15 -22.68
C ARG A 148 13.49 -6.01 -22.92
N ASN A 149 13.07 -6.78 -21.90
CA ASN A 149 11.92 -7.65 -21.99
C ASN A 149 10.66 -6.92 -21.44
N GLY A 150 10.00 -6.17 -22.31
CA GLY A 150 8.83 -5.38 -21.95
C GLY A 150 7.64 -6.23 -21.48
N GLU A 151 7.46 -7.44 -22.03
CA GLU A 151 6.37 -8.33 -21.61
C GLU A 151 6.53 -8.77 -20.16
N TYR A 152 7.73 -9.17 -19.77
CA TYR A 152 8.02 -9.53 -18.39
C TYR A 152 8.02 -8.29 -17.46
N ALA A 153 8.47 -7.14 -17.93
CA ALA A 153 8.39 -5.90 -17.14
C ALA A 153 6.93 -5.55 -16.84
N TYR A 154 6.04 -5.65 -17.82
CA TYR A 154 4.59 -5.50 -17.64
C TYR A 154 4.04 -6.49 -16.62
N PHE A 155 4.32 -7.78 -16.83
CA PHE A 155 3.81 -8.86 -16.01
C PHE A 155 4.23 -8.71 -14.54
N TYR A 156 5.52 -8.51 -14.26
CA TYR A 156 6.03 -8.40 -12.90
C TYR A 156 5.57 -7.13 -12.19
N MET A 157 5.41 -6.01 -12.90
CA MET A 157 4.86 -4.80 -12.32
C MET A 157 3.38 -4.99 -11.94
N LYS A 158 2.61 -5.64 -12.79
CA LYS A 158 1.21 -5.97 -12.49
C LYS A 158 1.09 -6.90 -11.29
N GLU A 159 1.86 -8.00 -11.27
CA GLU A 159 1.90 -8.96 -10.16
C GLU A 159 2.26 -8.27 -8.83
N HIS A 160 3.24 -7.36 -8.87
CA HIS A 160 3.65 -6.58 -7.69
C HIS A 160 2.52 -5.72 -7.15
N LEU A 161 1.88 -4.91 -7.98
CA LEU A 161 0.82 -4.00 -7.56
C LEU A 161 -0.46 -4.73 -7.11
N GLU A 162 -0.81 -5.85 -7.76
CA GLU A 162 -1.89 -6.73 -7.32
C GLU A 162 -1.59 -7.32 -5.93
N TYR A 163 -0.36 -7.75 -5.68
CA TYR A 163 0.07 -8.21 -4.36
C TYR A 163 -0.02 -7.09 -3.30
N VAL A 164 0.44 -5.87 -3.62
CA VAL A 164 0.32 -4.70 -2.72
C VAL A 164 -1.15 -4.46 -2.38
N ARG A 165 -2.01 -4.42 -3.38
CA ARG A 165 -3.45 -4.20 -3.22
C ARG A 165 -4.09 -5.24 -2.29
N GLU A 166 -3.84 -6.53 -2.55
CA GLU A 166 -4.39 -7.63 -1.74
C GLU A 166 -3.90 -7.59 -0.29
N ALA A 167 -2.61 -7.34 -0.08
CA ALA A 167 -2.02 -7.27 1.25
C ALA A 167 -2.61 -6.14 2.10
N TYR A 168 -2.83 -4.96 1.49
CA TYR A 168 -3.44 -3.83 2.18
C TYR A 168 -4.95 -3.98 2.33
N GLU A 169 -5.65 -4.56 1.37
CA GLU A 169 -7.08 -4.84 1.48
C GLU A 169 -7.35 -5.82 2.62
N GLU A 170 -6.55 -6.89 2.74
CA GLU A 170 -6.64 -7.82 3.87
C GLU A 170 -6.38 -7.10 5.20
N TYR A 171 -5.36 -6.24 5.25
CA TYR A 171 -5.07 -5.45 6.43
C TYR A 171 -6.25 -4.56 6.83
N PHE A 172 -6.81 -3.80 5.90
CA PHE A 172 -7.98 -2.95 6.15
C PHE A 172 -9.19 -3.76 6.61
N ARG A 173 -9.43 -4.92 6.03
CA ARG A 173 -10.52 -5.81 6.43
C ARG A 173 -10.39 -6.29 7.87
N LEU A 174 -9.19 -6.60 8.32
CA LEU A 174 -8.94 -7.12 9.67
C LEU A 174 -9.03 -6.05 10.74
N PHE A 175 -8.56 -4.86 10.46
CA PHE A 175 -8.41 -3.79 11.46
C PHE A 175 -9.45 -2.68 11.32
N PHE A 176 -10.10 -2.58 10.18
CA PHE A 176 -11.13 -1.58 9.89
C PHE A 176 -12.32 -2.25 9.16
N PRO A 177 -12.98 -3.23 9.80
CA PRO A 177 -14.11 -3.88 9.17
C PRO A 177 -15.18 -2.84 8.86
N THR A 178 -15.54 -2.73 7.58
CA THR A 178 -16.76 -2.01 7.19
C THR A 178 -17.91 -2.85 7.71
N GLY A 179 -18.65 -2.35 8.70
CA GLY A 179 -19.92 -2.95 9.05
C GLY A 179 -20.83 -2.92 7.82
N GLU A 180 -21.28 -4.09 7.38
CA GLU A 180 -22.47 -4.24 6.55
C GLU A 180 -23.70 -3.90 7.36
#